data_d7d553fbe27668a359745d4e21c21ecc
#
_entry.id   d7d553fbe27668a359745d4e21c21ecc
#
_cell.length_a   1.000
_cell.length_b   1.000
_cell.length_c   1.000
_cell.angle_alpha   90.00
_cell.angle_beta   90.00
_cell.angle_gamma   90.00
#
_symmetry.space_group_name_H-M   'P 1'
#
loop_
_entity.id
_entity.type
_entity.pdbx_description
1 polymer ?
#
loop_
_entity_poly.entity_id
_entity_poly.type
_entity_poly.pdbx_seq_one_letter_code
_entity_poly.pdbx_strand_id
1 'polypeptide(L)'
;MPLADIDRVVRERYTEGAREPAAELCCPVEYDPKHLSAIPTEVLERDYGCGDPSRYLHPGETVLDLGCGSGKICFIASQVVGPVGRVIGIDMTSEMIEVARRNASIVAEEIGYGNVEFLRGRIQDLALGLESLDVVVSNCVLNLVPAADRPLLFAEIHRVLRPGGRAVISDIVSDEPVPHHLQEDAELWSGCISGAFTEEAFLAAFDEAGFYGMRIRERQSDPWRTVEGIEFRSTTVEAFKGKEGPCLERLQAVVYKGPFRAILDDDGHRIERGRRYAVCDKTFRLLGREPYAGHFELIEPREEVPLEDASPFDCSPDTIRDPRETKGEDYRLTTDGPSCCEPGSCG
;
A
#
# COMPACT_ATOMS: atom_id res chain seq x y z
N MET A 1 -18.25 -17.54 15.66
CA MET A 1 -17.99 -18.73 14.82
C MET A 1 -16.57 -19.22 15.06
N PRO A 2 -16.26 -20.54 15.18
CA PRO A 2 -14.88 -21.02 15.32
C PRO A 2 -14.05 -20.72 14.07
N LEU A 3 -12.72 -20.47 14.22
CA LEU A 3 -11.80 -20.15 13.11
C LEU A 3 -11.84 -21.13 11.94
N ALA A 4 -11.90 -22.45 12.24
CA ALA A 4 -11.98 -23.51 11.22
C ALA A 4 -13.27 -23.46 10.39
N ASP A 5 -14.34 -22.92 10.95
CA ASP A 5 -15.61 -22.75 10.25
C ASP A 5 -15.60 -21.54 9.31
N ILE A 6 -14.87 -20.48 9.66
CA ILE A 6 -14.71 -19.29 8.81
C ILE A 6 -14.04 -19.65 7.48
N ASP A 7 -12.85 -20.27 7.55
CA ASP A 7 -12.13 -20.71 6.34
C ASP A 7 -12.97 -21.65 5.45
N ARG A 8 -13.77 -22.50 6.06
CA ARG A 8 -14.65 -23.41 5.33
C ARG A 8 -15.78 -22.64 4.62
N VAL A 9 -16.47 -21.76 5.32
CA VAL A 9 -17.57 -20.96 4.78
C VAL A 9 -17.09 -20.08 3.62
N VAL A 10 -15.97 -19.37 3.80
CA VAL A 10 -15.38 -18.54 2.76
C VAL A 10 -15.05 -19.39 1.54
N ARG A 11 -14.34 -20.52 1.72
CA ARG A 11 -13.96 -21.40 0.62
C ARG A 11 -15.16 -21.97 -0.12
N GLU A 12 -16.20 -22.47 0.58
CA GLU A 12 -17.40 -22.99 -0.02
C GLU A 12 -18.09 -21.94 -0.89
N ARG A 13 -18.28 -20.72 -0.38
CA ARG A 13 -18.92 -19.63 -1.11
C ARG A 13 -18.14 -19.22 -2.37
N TYR A 14 -16.83 -19.05 -2.27
CA TYR A 14 -16.01 -18.69 -3.44
C TYR A 14 -15.80 -19.86 -4.41
N THR A 15 -15.88 -21.10 -3.96
CA THR A 15 -15.97 -22.27 -4.84
C THR A 15 -17.26 -22.24 -5.68
N GLU A 16 -18.40 -21.90 -5.09
CA GLU A 16 -19.66 -21.71 -5.80
C GLU A 16 -19.57 -20.53 -6.77
N GLY A 17 -19.04 -19.39 -6.32
CA GLY A 17 -18.80 -18.20 -7.14
C GLY A 17 -17.86 -18.44 -8.32
N ALA A 18 -16.93 -19.40 -8.22
CA ALA A 18 -16.09 -19.81 -9.35
C ALA A 18 -16.88 -20.60 -10.41
N ARG A 19 -17.93 -21.29 -10.03
CA ARG A 19 -18.79 -22.09 -10.94
C ARG A 19 -19.87 -21.24 -11.57
N GLU A 20 -20.57 -20.43 -10.75
CA GLU A 20 -21.67 -19.56 -11.17
C GLU A 20 -21.45 -18.15 -10.62
N PRO A 21 -21.59 -17.07 -11.44
CA PRO A 21 -21.43 -15.71 -10.97
C PRO A 21 -22.40 -15.36 -9.84
N ALA A 22 -21.90 -14.75 -8.75
CA ALA A 22 -22.66 -14.36 -7.56
C ALA A 22 -22.76 -12.82 -7.49
N ALA A 23 -23.83 -12.26 -8.04
CA ALA A 23 -24.01 -10.81 -8.16
C ALA A 23 -24.05 -10.08 -6.80
N GLU A 24 -24.46 -10.76 -5.74
CA GLU A 24 -24.51 -10.21 -4.37
C GLU A 24 -23.13 -9.99 -3.73
N LEU A 25 -22.07 -10.53 -4.32
CA LEU A 25 -20.68 -10.30 -3.89
C LEU A 25 -20.03 -9.12 -4.61
N CYS A 26 -20.69 -8.55 -5.63
CA CYS A 26 -20.12 -7.49 -6.44
C CYS A 26 -20.38 -6.11 -5.84
N CYS A 27 -19.32 -5.34 -5.58
CA CYS A 27 -19.42 -3.91 -5.40
C CYS A 27 -19.27 -3.21 -6.76
N PRO A 28 -20.01 -2.12 -7.03
CA PRO A 28 -19.81 -1.35 -8.25
C PRO A 28 -18.42 -0.70 -8.23
N VAL A 29 -17.53 -1.13 -9.14
CA VAL A 29 -16.18 -0.57 -9.31
C VAL A 29 -16.01 -0.15 -10.76
N GLU A 30 -15.54 1.08 -10.97
CA GLU A 30 -15.17 1.57 -12.30
C GLU A 30 -13.69 1.28 -12.57
N TYR A 31 -13.42 0.35 -13.50
CA TYR A 31 -12.09 0.05 -14.01
C TYR A 31 -11.84 0.80 -15.32
N ASP A 32 -10.57 1.06 -15.65
CA ASP A 32 -10.21 1.63 -16.96
C ASP A 32 -10.60 0.66 -18.09
N PRO A 33 -11.54 1.03 -18.98
CA PRO A 33 -12.04 0.14 -20.03
C PRO A 33 -10.95 -0.40 -20.96
N LYS A 34 -9.84 0.31 -21.11
CA LYS A 34 -8.72 -0.14 -21.96
C LYS A 34 -8.10 -1.44 -21.47
N HIS A 35 -8.08 -1.66 -20.14
CA HIS A 35 -7.51 -2.87 -19.56
C HIS A 35 -8.50 -4.05 -19.53
N LEU A 36 -9.81 -3.76 -19.65
CA LEU A 36 -10.84 -4.79 -19.61
C LEU A 36 -10.99 -5.54 -20.94
N SER A 37 -10.65 -4.89 -22.06
CA SER A 37 -10.87 -5.46 -23.41
C SER A 37 -10.11 -6.75 -23.68
N ALA A 38 -8.95 -6.94 -23.06
CA ALA A 38 -8.13 -8.15 -23.17
C ALA A 38 -8.54 -9.27 -22.19
N ILE A 39 -9.48 -9.00 -21.27
CA ILE A 39 -9.87 -9.92 -20.21
C ILE A 39 -11.15 -10.68 -20.62
N PRO A 40 -11.15 -12.02 -20.63
CA PRO A 40 -12.33 -12.80 -20.96
C PRO A 40 -13.52 -12.51 -20.03
N THR A 41 -14.73 -12.53 -20.62
CA THR A 41 -16.00 -12.27 -19.91
C THR A 41 -16.15 -13.18 -18.68
N GLU A 42 -15.71 -14.45 -18.77
CA GLU A 42 -15.71 -15.39 -17.66
C GLU A 42 -15.01 -14.84 -16.41
N VAL A 43 -13.89 -14.10 -16.56
CA VAL A 43 -13.14 -13.49 -15.46
C VAL A 43 -13.88 -12.25 -14.94
N LEU A 44 -14.40 -11.42 -15.86
CA LEU A 44 -15.10 -10.19 -15.52
C LEU A 44 -16.39 -10.44 -14.73
N GLU A 45 -17.13 -11.52 -15.05
CA GLU A 45 -18.35 -11.89 -14.36
C GLU A 45 -18.12 -12.49 -12.95
N ARG A 46 -16.86 -12.85 -12.62
CA ARG A 46 -16.46 -13.41 -11.32
C ARG A 46 -15.55 -12.44 -10.55
N ASP A 47 -15.81 -11.16 -10.70
CA ASP A 47 -15.12 -10.10 -9.94
C ASP A 47 -15.91 -9.77 -8.67
N TYR A 48 -15.32 -10.06 -7.54
CA TYR A 48 -15.92 -9.86 -6.22
C TYR A 48 -15.16 -8.80 -5.40
N GLY A 49 -14.49 -7.87 -6.09
CA GLY A 49 -13.75 -6.77 -5.50
C GLY A 49 -14.62 -5.56 -5.15
N CYS A 50 -14.05 -4.66 -4.36
CA CYS A 50 -14.71 -3.43 -3.91
C CYS A 50 -13.95 -2.15 -4.28
N GLY A 51 -12.78 -2.27 -4.93
CA GLY A 51 -11.95 -1.15 -5.38
C GLY A 51 -11.04 -1.54 -6.54
N ASP A 52 -10.21 -0.60 -6.98
CA ASP A 52 -9.21 -0.84 -8.03
C ASP A 52 -7.80 -0.48 -7.56
N PRO A 53 -7.12 -1.37 -6.80
CA PRO A 53 -5.75 -1.12 -6.36
C PRO A 53 -4.75 -1.08 -7.51
N SER A 54 -5.10 -1.60 -8.69
CA SER A 54 -4.22 -1.61 -9.86
C SER A 54 -3.91 -0.24 -10.43
N ARG A 55 -4.74 0.78 -10.14
CA ARG A 55 -4.51 2.19 -10.51
C ARG A 55 -3.22 2.77 -9.95
N TYR A 56 -2.68 2.17 -8.90
CA TYR A 56 -1.50 2.67 -8.18
C TYR A 56 -0.25 1.85 -8.47
N LEU A 57 -0.28 1.01 -9.50
CA LEU A 57 0.86 0.26 -10.00
C LEU A 57 1.68 1.09 -11.00
N HIS A 58 2.96 0.74 -11.13
CA HIS A 58 3.88 1.39 -12.06
C HIS A 58 4.53 0.40 -13.02
N PRO A 59 4.94 0.84 -14.23
CA PRO A 59 5.64 -0.01 -15.18
C PRO A 59 6.89 -0.66 -14.59
N GLY A 60 7.08 -1.95 -14.87
CA GLY A 60 8.25 -2.72 -14.46
C GLY A 60 8.19 -3.35 -13.08
N GLU A 61 7.13 -3.11 -12.30
CA GLU A 61 7.02 -3.64 -10.94
C GLU A 61 6.75 -5.14 -10.89
N THR A 62 7.22 -5.76 -9.80
CA THR A 62 6.84 -7.11 -9.38
C THR A 62 5.73 -7.02 -8.35
N VAL A 63 4.54 -7.48 -8.73
CA VAL A 63 3.28 -7.34 -7.98
C VAL A 63 2.84 -8.68 -7.45
N LEU A 64 2.35 -8.70 -6.21
CA LEU A 64 1.58 -9.80 -5.63
C LEU A 64 0.14 -9.36 -5.41
N ASP A 65 -0.81 -10.15 -5.90
CA ASP A 65 -2.24 -9.98 -5.65
C ASP A 65 -2.72 -11.06 -4.66
N LEU A 66 -3.14 -10.61 -3.47
CA LEU A 66 -3.62 -11.47 -2.38
C LEU A 66 -5.11 -11.74 -2.53
N GLY A 67 -5.48 -13.02 -2.60
CA GLY A 67 -6.85 -13.44 -2.86
C GLY A 67 -7.29 -13.09 -4.28
N CYS A 68 -6.46 -13.43 -5.26
CA CYS A 68 -6.59 -12.98 -6.65
C CYS A 68 -7.88 -13.49 -7.35
N GLY A 69 -8.62 -14.43 -6.75
CA GLY A 69 -9.84 -15.01 -7.32
C GLY A 69 -9.64 -15.51 -8.75
N SER A 70 -10.50 -15.08 -9.66
CA SER A 70 -10.42 -15.41 -11.10
C SER A 70 -9.28 -14.71 -11.86
N GLY A 71 -8.50 -13.83 -11.19
CA GLY A 71 -7.33 -13.19 -11.74
C GLY A 71 -7.56 -11.81 -12.38
N LYS A 72 -8.72 -11.19 -12.21
CA LYS A 72 -9.04 -9.90 -12.86
C LYS A 72 -8.00 -8.82 -12.55
N ILE A 73 -7.71 -8.58 -11.27
CA ILE A 73 -6.70 -7.58 -10.87
C ILE A 73 -5.32 -7.96 -11.39
N CYS A 74 -4.95 -9.24 -11.37
CA CYS A 74 -3.69 -9.70 -11.95
C CYS A 74 -3.58 -9.39 -13.44
N PHE A 75 -4.65 -9.57 -14.22
CA PHE A 75 -4.64 -9.29 -15.66
C PHE A 75 -4.62 -7.78 -15.98
N ILE A 76 -5.25 -6.95 -15.15
CA ILE A 76 -5.12 -5.49 -15.24
C ILE A 76 -3.69 -5.10 -14.86
N ALA A 77 -3.17 -5.60 -13.74
CA ALA A 77 -1.81 -5.35 -13.26
C ALA A 77 -0.75 -5.71 -14.32
N SER A 78 -0.91 -6.88 -14.99
CA SER A 78 -0.05 -7.31 -16.09
C SER A 78 0.09 -6.26 -17.18
N GLN A 79 -1.02 -5.64 -17.58
CA GLN A 79 -1.03 -4.59 -18.60
C GLN A 79 -0.42 -3.28 -18.09
N VAL A 80 -0.60 -2.94 -16.81
CA VAL A 80 -0.02 -1.73 -16.20
C VAL A 80 1.49 -1.86 -16.04
N VAL A 81 1.97 -2.98 -15.49
CA VAL A 81 3.42 -3.16 -15.26
C VAL A 81 4.19 -3.47 -16.54
N GLY A 82 3.49 -3.92 -17.60
CA GLY A 82 4.06 -4.19 -18.90
C GLY A 82 4.96 -5.44 -18.95
N PRO A 83 5.60 -5.71 -20.11
CA PRO A 83 6.29 -6.97 -20.39
C PRO A 83 7.55 -7.21 -19.54
N VAL A 84 8.11 -6.18 -18.91
CA VAL A 84 9.28 -6.29 -18.01
C VAL A 84 8.90 -6.45 -16.54
N GLY A 85 7.64 -6.17 -16.19
CA GLY A 85 7.07 -6.40 -14.87
C GLY A 85 6.66 -7.87 -14.70
N ARG A 86 6.29 -8.23 -13.47
CA ARG A 86 5.81 -9.56 -13.11
C ARG A 86 4.62 -9.46 -12.16
N VAL A 87 3.64 -10.32 -12.35
CA VAL A 87 2.45 -10.41 -11.48
C VAL A 87 2.31 -11.82 -10.93
N ILE A 88 2.10 -11.93 -9.63
CA ILE A 88 1.84 -13.19 -8.94
C ILE A 88 0.47 -13.05 -8.29
N GLY A 89 -0.46 -13.96 -8.60
CA GLY A 89 -1.75 -14.07 -7.92
C GLY A 89 -1.75 -15.24 -6.97
N ILE A 90 -2.22 -15.04 -5.73
CA ILE A 90 -2.40 -16.12 -4.75
C ILE A 90 -3.86 -16.18 -4.32
N ASP A 91 -4.44 -17.39 -4.32
CA ASP A 91 -5.77 -17.68 -3.79
C ASP A 91 -5.80 -19.06 -3.13
N MET A 92 -6.64 -19.23 -2.09
CA MET A 92 -6.79 -20.51 -1.41
C MET A 92 -7.77 -21.45 -2.13
N THR A 93 -8.64 -20.90 -2.99
CA THR A 93 -9.72 -21.61 -3.70
C THR A 93 -9.18 -22.21 -4.99
N SER A 94 -9.13 -23.54 -5.08
CA SER A 94 -8.60 -24.23 -6.26
C SER A 94 -9.35 -23.88 -7.52
N GLU A 95 -10.67 -23.79 -7.45
CA GLU A 95 -11.58 -23.51 -8.56
C GLU A 95 -11.33 -22.09 -9.12
N MET A 96 -11.07 -21.10 -8.29
CA MET A 96 -10.69 -19.76 -8.71
C MET A 96 -9.34 -19.76 -9.45
N ILE A 97 -8.33 -20.44 -8.90
CA ILE A 97 -7.02 -20.58 -9.53
C ILE A 97 -7.11 -21.30 -10.88
N GLU A 98 -7.99 -22.29 -11.02
CA GLU A 98 -8.24 -22.96 -12.30
C GLU A 98 -8.84 -22.00 -13.32
N VAL A 99 -9.81 -21.16 -12.93
CA VAL A 99 -10.34 -20.09 -13.80
C VAL A 99 -9.23 -19.15 -14.23
N ALA A 100 -8.45 -18.64 -13.28
CA ALA A 100 -7.34 -17.71 -13.54
C ALA A 100 -6.30 -18.32 -14.51
N ARG A 101 -5.84 -19.55 -14.25
CA ARG A 101 -4.82 -20.23 -15.07
C ARG A 101 -5.25 -20.50 -16.50
N ARG A 102 -6.51 -20.96 -16.72
CA ARG A 102 -6.97 -21.23 -18.09
C ARG A 102 -7.16 -19.96 -18.92
N ASN A 103 -7.43 -18.82 -18.27
CA ASN A 103 -7.55 -17.53 -18.94
C ASN A 103 -6.22 -16.81 -19.15
N ALA A 104 -5.15 -17.21 -18.44
CA ALA A 104 -3.84 -16.55 -18.51
C ALA A 104 -3.24 -16.62 -19.94
N SER A 105 -3.35 -17.72 -20.63
CA SER A 105 -2.87 -17.85 -22.01
C SER A 105 -3.66 -16.99 -22.99
N ILE A 106 -4.97 -16.87 -22.80
CA ILE A 106 -5.84 -16.05 -23.64
C ILE A 106 -5.46 -14.58 -23.51
N VAL A 107 -5.31 -14.10 -22.25
CA VAL A 107 -4.88 -12.73 -22.01
C VAL A 107 -3.47 -12.47 -22.54
N ALA A 108 -2.54 -13.43 -22.35
CA ALA A 108 -1.16 -13.31 -22.85
C ALA A 108 -1.10 -13.20 -24.39
N GLU A 109 -1.94 -13.95 -25.11
CA GLU A 109 -2.06 -13.84 -26.58
C GLU A 109 -2.60 -12.46 -26.99
N GLU A 110 -3.62 -11.96 -26.30
CA GLU A 110 -4.25 -10.67 -26.61
C GLU A 110 -3.31 -9.47 -26.38
N ILE A 111 -2.53 -9.47 -25.26
CA ILE A 111 -1.63 -8.38 -24.94
C ILE A 111 -0.21 -8.56 -25.53
N GLY A 112 0.11 -9.75 -26.09
CA GLY A 112 1.37 -10.06 -26.75
C GLY A 112 2.51 -10.51 -25.82
N TYR A 113 2.27 -10.74 -24.53
CA TYR A 113 3.25 -11.27 -23.57
C TYR A 113 2.55 -11.97 -22.39
N GLY A 114 3.29 -12.86 -21.68
CA GLY A 114 2.79 -13.55 -20.50
C GLY A 114 3.72 -13.34 -19.30
N ASN A 115 3.28 -12.56 -18.32
CA ASN A 115 4.04 -12.22 -17.12
C ASN A 115 3.24 -12.44 -15.82
N VAL A 116 2.15 -13.21 -15.88
CA VAL A 116 1.29 -13.55 -14.73
C VAL A 116 1.48 -15.00 -14.33
N GLU A 117 1.66 -15.23 -13.05
CA GLU A 117 1.72 -16.57 -12.43
C GLU A 117 0.65 -16.69 -11.35
N PHE A 118 -0.06 -17.82 -11.30
CA PHE A 118 -1.09 -18.09 -10.29
C PHE A 118 -0.70 -19.24 -9.38
N LEU A 119 -0.69 -18.97 -8.06
CA LEU A 119 -0.31 -19.91 -7.03
C LEU A 119 -1.52 -20.21 -6.13
N ARG A 120 -1.66 -21.48 -5.74
CA ARG A 120 -2.61 -21.83 -4.68
C ARG A 120 -1.89 -21.71 -3.33
N GLY A 121 -2.45 -20.91 -2.40
CA GLY A 121 -1.85 -20.71 -1.10
C GLY A 121 -2.75 -19.92 -0.15
N ARG A 122 -2.31 -19.83 1.11
CA ARG A 122 -2.93 -18.97 2.12
C ARG A 122 -2.17 -17.64 2.15
N ILE A 123 -2.90 -16.55 2.30
CA ILE A 123 -2.31 -15.21 2.34
C ILE A 123 -1.60 -14.91 3.67
N GLN A 124 -1.85 -15.70 4.71
CA GLN A 124 -1.17 -15.60 6.01
C GLN A 124 0.16 -16.40 6.07
N ASP A 125 0.48 -17.17 5.02
CA ASP A 125 1.71 -17.98 4.92
C ASP A 125 2.16 -18.01 3.46
N LEU A 126 2.86 -16.97 3.06
CA LEU A 126 3.30 -16.77 1.68
C LEU A 126 4.58 -17.55 1.40
N ALA A 127 4.53 -18.52 0.50
CA ALA A 127 5.71 -19.25 0.02
C ALA A 127 6.57 -18.40 -0.92
N LEU A 128 6.82 -17.14 -0.56
CA LEU A 128 7.60 -16.17 -1.32
C LEU A 128 8.84 -15.73 -0.51
N GLY A 129 9.90 -15.36 -1.22
CA GLY A 129 11.13 -14.88 -0.61
C GLY A 129 10.95 -13.57 0.15
N LEU A 130 11.82 -13.34 1.15
CA LEU A 130 11.95 -12.07 1.83
C LEU A 130 12.30 -10.96 0.81
N GLU A 131 11.66 -9.80 0.92
CA GLU A 131 12.01 -8.59 0.14
C GLU A 131 12.06 -8.79 -1.37
N SER A 132 11.15 -9.61 -1.90
CA SER A 132 11.14 -10.01 -3.30
C SER A 132 10.17 -9.22 -4.18
N LEU A 133 9.32 -8.37 -3.58
CA LEU A 133 8.21 -7.69 -4.25
C LEU A 133 8.31 -6.16 -4.15
N ASP A 134 7.87 -5.49 -5.20
CA ASP A 134 7.71 -4.04 -5.25
C ASP A 134 6.39 -3.59 -4.62
N VAL A 135 5.32 -4.33 -4.94
CA VAL A 135 3.97 -3.99 -4.52
C VAL A 135 3.21 -5.26 -4.12
N VAL A 136 2.45 -5.15 -3.04
CA VAL A 136 1.39 -6.10 -2.70
C VAL A 136 0.06 -5.39 -2.86
N VAL A 137 -0.85 -5.99 -3.63
CA VAL A 137 -2.24 -5.52 -3.77
C VAL A 137 -3.20 -6.53 -3.18
N SER A 138 -4.38 -6.06 -2.77
CA SER A 138 -5.50 -6.91 -2.40
C SER A 138 -6.81 -6.18 -2.64
N ASN A 139 -7.86 -6.92 -2.96
CA ASN A 139 -9.17 -6.36 -3.26
C ASN A 139 -10.29 -7.15 -2.58
N CYS A 140 -10.78 -6.65 -1.44
CA CYS A 140 -11.90 -7.22 -0.66
C CYS A 140 -11.62 -8.62 -0.08
N VAL A 141 -10.45 -8.82 0.52
CA VAL A 141 -10.00 -10.14 1.01
C VAL A 141 -9.62 -10.14 2.49
N LEU A 142 -9.07 -9.04 3.01
CA LEU A 142 -8.52 -9.00 4.36
C LEU A 142 -9.61 -9.19 5.43
N ASN A 143 -10.82 -8.72 5.16
CA ASN A 143 -11.98 -8.90 6.03
C ASN A 143 -12.43 -10.36 6.17
N LEU A 144 -12.08 -11.21 5.19
CA LEU A 144 -12.38 -12.64 5.23
C LEU A 144 -11.44 -13.40 6.17
N VAL A 145 -10.31 -12.79 6.54
CA VAL A 145 -9.33 -13.38 7.46
C VAL A 145 -9.80 -13.20 8.91
N PRO A 146 -9.80 -14.28 9.71
CA PRO A 146 -10.12 -14.19 11.13
C PRO A 146 -9.27 -13.14 11.85
N ALA A 147 -9.88 -12.37 12.77
CA ALA A 147 -9.20 -11.28 13.46
C ALA A 147 -7.88 -11.72 14.15
N ALA A 148 -7.84 -12.94 14.69
CA ALA A 148 -6.65 -13.50 15.33
C ALA A 148 -5.47 -13.73 14.36
N ASP A 149 -5.73 -13.94 13.07
CA ASP A 149 -4.72 -14.23 12.04
C ASP A 149 -4.26 -12.96 11.30
N ARG A 150 -4.93 -11.83 11.48
CA ARG A 150 -4.63 -10.56 10.79
C ARG A 150 -3.23 -10.02 11.06
N PRO A 151 -2.69 -10.06 12.31
CA PRO A 151 -1.31 -9.65 12.54
C PRO A 151 -0.30 -10.47 11.74
N LEU A 152 -0.53 -11.79 11.55
CA LEU A 152 0.31 -12.63 10.69
C LEU A 152 0.21 -12.21 9.22
N LEU A 153 -1.00 -11.91 8.75
CA LEU A 153 -1.22 -11.44 7.38
C LEU A 153 -0.45 -10.15 7.09
N PHE A 154 -0.59 -9.12 7.95
CA PHE A 154 0.12 -7.86 7.76
C PHE A 154 1.64 -8.02 7.89
N ALA A 155 2.12 -8.89 8.79
CA ALA A 155 3.54 -9.23 8.90
C ALA A 155 4.06 -9.93 7.63
N GLU A 156 3.29 -10.84 7.01
CA GLU A 156 3.66 -11.48 5.75
C GLU A 156 3.70 -10.48 4.59
N ILE A 157 2.73 -9.57 4.49
CA ILE A 157 2.74 -8.48 3.51
C ILE A 157 4.02 -7.65 3.67
N HIS A 158 4.33 -7.24 4.90
CA HIS A 158 5.54 -6.48 5.20
C HIS A 158 6.82 -7.27 4.88
N ARG A 159 6.86 -8.57 5.23
CA ARG A 159 8.03 -9.44 5.01
C ARG A 159 8.40 -9.57 3.53
N VAL A 160 7.43 -9.77 2.65
CA VAL A 160 7.69 -10.02 1.22
C VAL A 160 8.01 -8.75 0.43
N LEU A 161 7.59 -7.57 0.91
CA LEU A 161 7.92 -6.30 0.31
C LEU A 161 9.39 -5.95 0.51
N ARG A 162 10.06 -5.45 -0.52
CA ARG A 162 11.40 -4.86 -0.40
C ARG A 162 11.36 -3.51 0.33
N PRO A 163 12.47 -3.02 0.92
CA PRO A 163 12.57 -1.66 1.41
C PRO A 163 12.21 -0.64 0.30
N GLY A 164 11.27 0.26 0.59
CA GLY A 164 10.70 1.19 -0.39
C GLY A 164 9.54 0.61 -1.22
N GLY A 165 9.23 -0.67 -1.06
CA GLY A 165 8.01 -1.27 -1.60
C GLY A 165 6.77 -0.84 -0.82
N ARG A 166 5.59 -1.13 -1.36
CA ARG A 166 4.32 -0.67 -0.77
C ARG A 166 3.20 -1.72 -0.86
N ALA A 167 2.28 -1.63 0.07
CA ALA A 167 0.99 -2.31 0.01
C ALA A 167 -0.06 -1.33 -0.51
N VAL A 168 -0.95 -1.78 -1.40
CA VAL A 168 -2.12 -1.03 -1.88
C VAL A 168 -3.33 -1.93 -1.73
N ILE A 169 -4.11 -1.68 -0.70
CA ILE A 169 -5.19 -2.57 -0.28
C ILE A 169 -6.53 -1.85 -0.38
N SER A 170 -7.44 -2.42 -1.14
CA SER A 170 -8.84 -2.00 -1.18
C SER A 170 -9.68 -2.99 -0.37
N ASP A 171 -10.39 -2.52 0.64
CA ASP A 171 -11.31 -3.37 1.41
C ASP A 171 -12.52 -2.57 1.91
N ILE A 172 -13.53 -3.27 2.39
CA ILE A 172 -14.69 -2.67 3.03
C ILE A 172 -14.33 -2.31 4.47
N VAL A 173 -14.63 -1.08 4.87
CA VAL A 173 -14.51 -0.63 6.25
C VAL A 173 -15.87 -0.21 6.80
N SER A 174 -16.01 -0.25 8.12
CA SER A 174 -17.21 0.19 8.84
C SER A 174 -16.94 1.51 9.57
N ASP A 175 -17.95 2.34 9.74
CA ASP A 175 -17.89 3.56 10.55
C ASP A 175 -17.96 3.28 12.06
N GLU A 176 -18.57 2.16 12.45
CA GLU A 176 -18.68 1.70 13.83
C GLU A 176 -18.17 0.25 13.97
N PRO A 177 -17.75 -0.18 15.19
CA PRO A 177 -17.38 -1.57 15.42
C PRO A 177 -18.53 -2.53 15.13
N VAL A 178 -18.26 -3.59 14.34
CA VAL A 178 -19.25 -4.60 14.03
C VAL A 178 -19.60 -5.42 15.30
N PRO A 179 -20.87 -5.48 15.74
CA PRO A 179 -21.27 -6.20 16.93
C PRO A 179 -21.08 -7.72 16.81
N HIS A 180 -20.86 -8.39 17.93
CA HIS A 180 -20.56 -9.82 17.98
C HIS A 180 -21.60 -10.70 17.28
N HIS A 181 -22.90 -10.39 17.42
CA HIS A 181 -23.97 -11.14 16.77
C HIS A 181 -23.90 -11.08 15.22
N LEU A 182 -23.47 -9.95 14.65
CA LEU A 182 -23.22 -9.83 13.22
C LEU A 182 -21.91 -10.54 12.81
N GLN A 183 -20.91 -10.60 13.70
CA GLN A 183 -19.68 -11.35 13.45
C GLN A 183 -19.90 -12.87 13.41
N GLU A 184 -21.00 -13.38 13.96
CA GLU A 184 -21.36 -14.81 13.93
C GLU A 184 -22.14 -15.21 12.68
N ASP A 185 -22.60 -14.23 11.89
CA ASP A 185 -23.35 -14.48 10.65
C ASP A 185 -22.39 -14.87 9.52
N ALA A 186 -22.53 -16.11 9.05
CA ALA A 186 -21.66 -16.70 8.02
C ALA A 186 -21.85 -16.06 6.63
N GLU A 187 -23.07 -15.61 6.31
CA GLU A 187 -23.38 -14.96 5.03
C GLU A 187 -22.78 -13.56 5.01
N LEU A 188 -22.99 -12.77 6.06
CA LEU A 188 -22.37 -11.46 6.21
C LEU A 188 -20.84 -11.55 6.28
N TRP A 189 -20.28 -12.60 6.90
CA TRP A 189 -18.83 -12.82 6.92
C TRP A 189 -18.27 -13.01 5.52
N SER A 190 -18.81 -13.95 4.77
CA SER A 190 -18.35 -14.24 3.40
C SER A 190 -18.64 -13.08 2.42
N GLY A 191 -19.49 -12.13 2.81
CA GLY A 191 -19.77 -10.87 2.12
C GLY A 191 -18.93 -9.68 2.59
N CYS A 192 -17.80 -9.88 3.28
CA CYS A 192 -16.88 -8.83 3.78
C CYS A 192 -17.47 -7.85 4.80
N ILE A 193 -18.64 -8.16 5.42
CA ILE A 193 -19.32 -7.31 6.40
C ILE A 193 -18.92 -7.65 7.84
N SER A 194 -19.12 -8.91 8.26
CA SER A 194 -18.90 -9.32 9.65
C SER A 194 -17.46 -9.15 10.12
N GLY A 195 -16.50 -9.31 9.20
CA GLY A 195 -15.09 -9.13 9.46
C GLY A 195 -14.57 -7.74 9.13
N ALA A 196 -15.41 -6.74 8.81
CA ALA A 196 -14.92 -5.42 8.45
C ALA A 196 -14.13 -4.77 9.59
N PHE A 197 -13.01 -4.16 9.24
CA PHE A 197 -12.32 -3.23 10.13
C PHE A 197 -13.13 -1.94 10.26
N THR A 198 -13.02 -1.26 11.39
CA THR A 198 -13.35 0.18 11.39
C THR A 198 -12.30 0.93 10.57
N GLU A 199 -12.66 2.13 10.08
CA GLU A 199 -11.73 2.99 9.30
C GLU A 199 -10.40 3.21 10.05
N GLU A 200 -10.46 3.47 11.36
CA GLU A 200 -9.28 3.66 12.21
C GLU A 200 -8.48 2.37 12.39
N ALA A 201 -9.16 1.25 12.69
CA ALA A 201 -8.49 -0.04 12.91
C ALA A 201 -7.79 -0.55 11.64
N PHE A 202 -8.31 -0.21 10.46
CA PHE A 202 -7.68 -0.58 9.19
C PHE A 202 -6.32 0.10 9.01
N LEU A 203 -6.22 1.39 9.33
CA LEU A 203 -4.93 2.11 9.31
C LEU A 203 -3.99 1.63 10.42
N ALA A 204 -4.51 1.41 11.64
CA ALA A 204 -3.73 0.92 12.77
C ALA A 204 -3.06 -0.43 12.48
N ALA A 205 -3.71 -1.32 11.72
CA ALA A 205 -3.15 -2.62 11.36
C ALA A 205 -1.88 -2.52 10.49
N PHE A 206 -1.79 -1.50 9.64
CA PHE A 206 -0.57 -1.21 8.89
C PHE A 206 0.54 -0.66 9.80
N ASP A 207 0.20 0.29 10.68
CA ASP A 207 1.15 0.90 11.60
C ASP A 207 1.76 -0.15 12.55
N GLU A 208 0.93 -1.01 13.15
CA GLU A 208 1.35 -2.12 14.00
C GLU A 208 2.29 -3.11 13.30
N ALA A 209 2.16 -3.28 11.98
CA ALA A 209 3.04 -4.12 11.17
C ALA A 209 4.34 -3.42 10.74
N GLY A 210 4.55 -2.15 11.09
CA GLY A 210 5.75 -1.38 10.79
C GLY A 210 5.74 -0.65 9.45
N PHE A 211 4.59 -0.50 8.82
CA PHE A 211 4.45 0.38 7.65
C PHE A 211 4.52 1.85 8.06
N TYR A 212 4.76 2.72 7.08
CA TYR A 212 4.80 4.17 7.25
C TYR A 212 4.18 4.88 6.04
N GLY A 213 3.95 6.17 6.17
CA GLY A 213 3.52 7.03 5.07
C GLY A 213 2.17 6.61 4.50
N MET A 214 1.27 6.18 5.37
CA MET A 214 -0.05 5.72 4.99
C MET A 214 -0.88 6.83 4.35
N ARG A 215 -1.54 6.52 3.24
CA ARG A 215 -2.45 7.41 2.53
C ARG A 215 -3.76 6.69 2.22
N ILE A 216 -4.87 7.32 2.53
CA ILE A 216 -6.17 6.91 1.97
C ILE A 216 -6.21 7.43 0.53
N ARG A 217 -6.11 6.51 -0.43
CA ARG A 217 -6.11 6.84 -1.87
C ARG A 217 -7.50 7.08 -2.41
N GLU A 218 -8.44 6.25 -1.98
CA GLU A 218 -9.85 6.36 -2.31
C GLU A 218 -10.68 6.00 -1.07
N ARG A 219 -11.80 6.68 -0.91
CA ARG A 219 -12.82 6.39 0.09
C ARG A 219 -14.17 6.69 -0.52
N GLN A 220 -15.02 5.71 -0.61
CA GLN A 220 -16.36 5.84 -1.15
C GLN A 220 -17.17 6.81 -0.27
N SER A 221 -17.80 7.82 -0.88
CA SER A 221 -18.55 8.84 -0.16
C SER A 221 -19.84 8.27 0.44
N ASP A 222 -20.61 7.56 -0.38
CA ASP A 222 -21.85 6.92 0.05
C ASP A 222 -21.55 5.49 0.52
N PRO A 223 -22.24 4.98 1.55
CA PRO A 223 -22.06 3.60 1.96
C PRO A 223 -22.52 2.65 0.85
N TRP A 224 -21.72 1.62 0.59
CA TRP A 224 -22.11 0.52 -0.28
C TRP A 224 -23.28 -0.26 0.32
N ARG A 225 -23.26 -0.44 1.65
CA ARG A 225 -24.30 -1.16 2.39
C ARG A 225 -24.44 -0.59 3.80
N THR A 226 -25.66 -0.64 4.35
CA THR A 226 -25.95 -0.34 5.75
C THR A 226 -26.59 -1.57 6.39
N VAL A 227 -26.07 -2.02 7.53
CA VAL A 227 -26.60 -3.16 8.31
C VAL A 227 -26.79 -2.72 9.74
N GLU A 228 -28.00 -2.77 10.24
CA GLU A 228 -28.39 -2.31 11.60
C GLU A 228 -27.91 -0.90 11.96
N GLY A 229 -27.84 0.00 10.97
CA GLY A 229 -27.40 1.38 11.13
C GLY A 229 -25.91 1.59 10.91
N ILE A 230 -25.08 0.56 10.91
CA ILE A 230 -23.65 0.62 10.61
C ILE A 230 -23.45 0.75 9.11
N GLU A 231 -22.67 1.72 8.69
CA GLU A 231 -22.36 2.01 7.29
C GLU A 231 -21.05 1.32 6.86
N PHE A 232 -21.13 0.59 5.76
CA PHE A 232 -19.99 -0.10 5.14
C PHE A 232 -19.64 0.54 3.81
N ARG A 233 -18.36 0.83 3.60
CA ARG A 233 -17.86 1.49 2.38
C ARG A 233 -16.49 1.01 1.98
N SER A 234 -16.19 1.08 0.69
CA SER A 234 -14.87 0.76 0.17
C SER A 234 -13.87 1.85 0.53
N THR A 235 -12.68 1.43 0.95
CA THR A 235 -11.52 2.30 1.16
C THR A 235 -10.26 1.64 0.61
N THR A 236 -9.46 2.42 -0.13
CA THR A 236 -8.15 1.99 -0.64
C THR A 236 -7.05 2.71 0.14
N VAL A 237 -6.20 1.95 0.79
CA VAL A 237 -5.04 2.44 1.56
C VAL A 237 -3.76 2.05 0.85
N GLU A 238 -2.82 3.00 0.75
CA GLU A 238 -1.44 2.77 0.35
C GLU A 238 -0.53 2.98 1.56
N ALA A 239 0.39 2.04 1.82
CA ALA A 239 1.32 2.06 2.94
C ALA A 239 2.69 1.55 2.51
N PHE A 240 3.78 2.12 3.02
CA PHE A 240 5.15 1.88 2.55
C PHE A 240 5.97 1.09 3.57
N LYS A 241 6.90 0.24 3.08
CA LYS A 241 7.94 -0.42 3.87
C LYS A 241 9.28 0.32 3.73
N GLY A 242 10.10 0.35 4.78
CA GLY A 242 11.49 0.83 4.72
C GLY A 242 11.85 1.88 5.76
N LYS A 243 11.19 1.81 6.92
CA LYS A 243 11.45 2.62 8.11
C LYS A 243 12.53 2.00 9.01
N GLU A 244 13.02 0.82 8.65
CA GLU A 244 13.97 0.05 9.45
C GLU A 244 15.38 0.63 9.38
N GLY A 245 16.21 0.25 10.35
CA GLY A 245 17.61 0.60 10.41
C GLY A 245 17.96 1.61 11.51
N PRO A 246 19.26 1.84 11.76
CA PRO A 246 19.72 2.72 12.80
C PRO A 246 19.48 4.19 12.47
N CYS A 247 19.28 4.98 13.51
CA CYS A 247 19.29 6.44 13.40
C CYS A 247 20.73 6.94 13.48
N LEU A 248 21.26 7.47 12.38
CA LEU A 248 22.63 7.93 12.25
C LEU A 248 22.68 9.45 12.00
N GLU A 249 23.61 10.14 12.66
CA GLU A 249 23.87 11.57 12.51
C GLU A 249 24.82 11.82 11.33
N ARG A 250 24.31 12.52 10.32
CA ARG A 250 25.11 12.94 9.16
C ARG A 250 25.02 14.46 8.91
N LEU A 251 24.68 15.22 9.93
CA LEU A 251 24.52 16.68 9.89
C LEU A 251 23.44 17.17 8.90
N GLN A 252 22.53 16.28 8.54
CA GLN A 252 21.42 16.56 7.62
C GLN A 252 20.30 17.33 8.31
N ALA A 253 19.53 18.07 7.52
CA ALA A 253 18.37 18.78 8.02
C ALA A 253 17.23 18.78 6.99
N VAL A 254 16.01 19.02 7.47
CA VAL A 254 14.84 19.18 6.63
C VAL A 254 14.08 20.46 6.98
N VAL A 255 13.39 21.03 5.99
CA VAL A 255 12.45 22.12 6.17
C VAL A 255 11.11 21.73 5.58
N TYR A 256 10.08 21.63 6.42
CA TYR A 256 8.73 21.39 5.93
C TYR A 256 8.20 22.65 5.21
N LYS A 257 7.76 22.48 3.95
CA LYS A 257 7.30 23.59 3.09
C LYS A 257 5.85 23.99 3.31
N GLY A 258 5.06 23.15 3.96
CA GLY A 258 3.63 23.39 4.15
C GLY A 258 2.75 22.39 3.41
N PRO A 259 1.39 22.59 3.38
CA PRO A 259 0.68 23.84 3.75
C PRO A 259 0.33 24.00 5.24
N PHE A 260 0.36 22.94 6.04
CA PHE A 260 -0.01 23.04 7.46
C PHE A 260 1.00 23.84 8.27
N ARG A 261 0.58 24.40 9.42
CA ARG A 261 1.49 25.12 10.33
C ARG A 261 2.56 24.18 10.90
N ALA A 262 2.17 22.97 11.21
CA ALA A 262 3.04 21.89 11.66
C ALA A 262 2.40 20.54 11.25
N ILE A 263 3.24 19.52 11.18
CA ILE A 263 2.84 18.12 11.02
C ILE A 263 3.40 17.30 12.17
N LEU A 264 2.84 16.12 12.35
CA LEU A 264 3.38 15.04 13.15
C LEU A 264 3.63 13.88 12.18
N ASP A 265 4.84 13.34 12.14
CA ASP A 265 5.14 12.18 11.32
C ASP A 265 4.81 10.86 12.05
N ASP A 266 4.93 9.73 11.34
CA ASP A 266 4.61 8.40 11.89
C ASP A 266 5.55 7.96 13.03
N ASP A 267 6.66 8.66 13.27
CA ASP A 267 7.58 8.45 14.40
C ASP A 267 7.33 9.43 15.57
N GLY A 268 6.33 10.31 15.43
CA GLY A 268 5.94 11.27 16.44
C GLY A 268 6.76 12.56 16.44
N HIS A 269 7.60 12.82 15.42
CA HIS A 269 8.32 14.08 15.31
C HIS A 269 7.39 15.21 14.89
N ARG A 270 7.38 16.29 15.67
CA ARG A 270 6.62 17.49 15.36
C ARG A 270 7.48 18.46 14.51
N ILE A 271 7.11 18.65 13.25
CA ILE A 271 7.84 19.48 12.31
C ILE A 271 7.02 20.71 11.93
N GLU A 272 7.48 21.90 12.32
CA GLU A 272 6.84 23.18 12.00
C GLU A 272 7.32 23.72 10.65
N ARG A 273 6.39 24.32 9.91
CA ARG A 273 6.69 24.90 8.59
C ARG A 273 7.78 25.97 8.66
N GLY A 274 8.77 25.87 7.77
CA GLY A 274 9.83 26.87 7.58
C GLY A 274 10.96 26.80 8.61
N ARG A 275 10.92 25.85 9.57
CA ARG A 275 12.01 25.64 10.52
C ARG A 275 12.92 24.52 10.05
N ARG A 276 14.22 24.65 10.34
CA ARG A 276 15.25 23.68 9.96
C ARG A 276 15.42 22.65 11.07
N TYR A 277 14.87 21.45 10.89
CA TYR A 277 14.98 20.35 11.84
C TYR A 277 16.17 19.45 11.53
N ALA A 278 16.93 19.07 12.56
CA ALA A 278 17.88 17.99 12.48
C ALA A 278 17.13 16.67 12.35
N VAL A 279 17.57 15.81 11.44
CA VAL A 279 17.02 14.48 11.26
C VAL A 279 18.11 13.46 11.06
N CYS A 280 17.87 12.20 11.45
CA CYS A 280 18.79 11.12 11.15
C CYS A 280 18.78 10.79 9.64
N ASP A 281 19.84 10.15 9.16
CA ASP A 281 19.98 9.73 7.76
C ASP A 281 18.77 8.91 7.25
N LYS A 282 18.21 8.05 8.09
CA LYS A 282 17.01 7.29 7.76
C LYS A 282 15.82 8.21 7.46
N THR A 283 15.47 9.10 8.39
CA THR A 283 14.36 10.05 8.23
C THR A 283 14.61 11.00 7.05
N PHE A 284 15.85 11.47 6.87
CA PHE A 284 16.21 12.29 5.72
C PHE A 284 15.89 11.63 4.39
N ARG A 285 16.27 10.36 4.23
CA ARG A 285 15.96 9.58 3.02
C ARG A 285 14.46 9.29 2.86
N LEU A 286 13.74 9.04 3.95
CA LEU A 286 12.30 8.84 3.92
C LEU A 286 11.57 10.08 3.43
N LEU A 287 11.88 11.26 3.97
CA LEU A 287 11.24 12.52 3.63
C LEU A 287 11.56 13.01 2.21
N GLY A 288 12.61 12.47 1.58
CA GLY A 288 13.00 12.74 0.19
C GLY A 288 12.28 11.91 -0.87
N ARG A 289 11.51 10.89 -0.47
CA ARG A 289 10.83 9.97 -1.38
C ARG A 289 9.32 9.91 -1.12
N GLU A 290 8.58 9.24 -2.00
CA GLU A 290 7.16 8.97 -1.76
C GLU A 290 6.94 8.21 -0.43
N PRO A 291 5.90 8.57 0.32
CA PRO A 291 4.81 9.50 -0.01
C PRO A 291 5.11 10.97 0.33
N TYR A 292 6.28 11.30 0.87
CA TYR A 292 6.63 12.62 1.41
C TYR A 292 7.31 13.54 0.41
N ALA A 293 7.75 13.00 -0.74
CA ALA A 293 8.45 13.76 -1.77
C ALA A 293 7.71 15.06 -2.14
N GLY A 294 8.48 16.14 -2.23
CA GLY A 294 7.93 17.46 -2.55
C GLY A 294 7.40 18.27 -1.38
N HIS A 295 7.14 17.68 -0.21
CA HIS A 295 6.69 18.40 0.99
C HIS A 295 7.83 19.00 1.82
N PHE A 296 9.04 18.51 1.64
CA PHE A 296 10.22 18.93 2.37
C PHE A 296 11.31 19.49 1.45
N GLU A 297 12.06 20.46 1.96
CA GLU A 297 13.37 20.81 1.45
C GLU A 297 14.40 19.99 2.21
N LEU A 298 15.23 19.26 1.49
CA LEU A 298 16.30 18.45 2.03
C LEU A 298 17.60 19.25 2.03
N ILE A 299 18.28 19.32 3.16
CA ILE A 299 19.50 20.10 3.33
C ILE A 299 20.64 19.15 3.72
N GLU A 300 21.50 18.89 2.75
CA GLU A 300 22.74 18.15 2.95
C GLU A 300 23.79 19.07 3.58
N PRO A 301 24.72 18.55 4.41
CA PRO A 301 25.90 19.29 4.82
C PRO A 301 26.85 19.51 3.64
N ARG A 302 27.61 20.59 3.65
CA ARG A 302 28.66 20.86 2.63
C ARG A 302 29.74 19.78 2.62
N GLU A 303 30.10 19.31 3.80
CA GLU A 303 31.03 18.21 4.01
C GLU A 303 30.24 16.97 4.37
N GLU A 304 30.24 15.99 3.45
CA GLU A 304 29.50 14.74 3.65
C GLU A 304 30.11 13.94 4.81
N VAL A 305 29.27 13.46 5.73
CA VAL A 305 29.65 12.49 6.76
C VAL A 305 29.42 11.09 6.22
N PRO A 306 30.47 10.27 5.97
CA PRO A 306 30.31 8.88 5.53
C PRO A 306 29.51 8.07 6.56
N LEU A 307 28.78 7.03 6.08
CA LEU A 307 27.98 6.18 6.97
C LEU A 307 28.82 5.46 8.03
N GLU A 308 30.03 5.05 7.68
CA GLU A 308 30.99 4.39 8.58
C GLU A 308 31.48 5.29 9.71
N ASP A 309 31.48 6.62 9.51
CA ASP A 309 31.90 7.62 10.47
C ASP A 309 30.74 8.25 11.24
N ALA A 310 29.49 7.91 10.86
CA ALA A 310 28.31 8.50 11.43
C ALA A 310 28.04 7.99 12.86
N SER A 311 27.87 8.91 13.81
CA SER A 311 27.48 8.59 15.18
C SER A 311 25.99 8.31 15.31
N PRO A 312 25.53 7.63 16.39
CA PRO A 312 24.11 7.50 16.67
C PRO A 312 23.43 8.87 16.79
N PHE A 313 22.25 9.01 16.18
CA PHE A 313 21.41 10.21 16.29
C PHE A 313 20.31 9.98 17.32
N ASP A 314 20.11 10.94 18.25
CA ASP A 314 18.97 10.92 19.15
C ASP A 314 17.75 11.52 18.46
N CYS A 315 16.79 10.65 18.10
CA CYS A 315 15.54 11.04 17.45
C CYS A 315 14.46 11.53 18.44
N SER A 316 14.70 11.46 19.76
CA SER A 316 13.68 11.77 20.76
C SER A 316 13.29 13.25 20.87
N PRO A 317 14.20 14.24 20.73
CA PRO A 317 13.84 15.66 20.72
C PRO A 317 13.67 16.20 19.29
N ASP A 318 12.70 17.11 19.12
CA ASP A 318 12.53 17.92 17.90
C ASP A 318 13.65 18.99 17.83
N THR A 319 14.84 18.59 17.44
CA THR A 319 16.04 19.43 17.48
C THR A 319 16.13 20.30 16.24
N ILE A 320 16.33 21.60 16.46
CA ILE A 320 16.61 22.56 15.38
C ILE A 320 18.09 22.47 14.98
N ARG A 321 18.34 22.23 13.69
CA ARG A 321 19.68 22.22 13.13
C ARG A 321 20.22 23.66 12.98
N ASP A 322 21.30 23.99 13.64
CA ASP A 322 21.98 25.28 13.41
C ASP A 322 22.51 25.33 11.96
N PRO A 323 22.19 26.38 11.18
CA PRO A 323 22.70 26.49 9.81
C PRO A 323 24.23 26.39 9.68
N ARG A 324 25.00 26.72 10.72
CA ARG A 324 26.46 26.57 10.71
C ARG A 324 26.93 25.14 10.62
N GLU A 325 26.20 24.20 11.23
CA GLU A 325 26.54 22.77 11.20
C GLU A 325 26.46 22.18 9.77
N THR A 326 25.50 22.64 8.97
CA THR A 326 25.37 22.18 7.57
C THR A 326 26.28 22.92 6.60
N LYS A 327 26.80 24.11 6.99
CA LYS A 327 27.70 24.92 6.17
C LYS A 327 29.18 24.58 6.34
N GLY A 328 29.53 23.84 7.40
CA GLY A 328 30.92 23.51 7.71
C GLY A 328 31.74 24.71 8.20
N GLU A 329 33.06 24.59 8.14
CA GLU A 329 33.98 25.61 8.65
C GLU A 329 33.92 26.95 7.90
N ASP A 330 33.59 26.89 6.60
CA ASP A 330 33.53 28.03 5.69
C ASP A 330 32.19 28.81 5.73
N TYR A 331 31.39 28.65 6.77
CA TYR A 331 30.07 29.27 6.85
C TYR A 331 30.03 30.80 6.79
N ARG A 332 31.19 31.47 6.99
CA ARG A 332 31.35 32.93 6.96
C ARG A 332 31.76 33.50 5.60
N LEU A 333 32.01 32.66 4.60
CA LEU A 333 32.38 33.14 3.27
C LEU A 333 31.25 33.95 2.65
N THR A 334 31.60 35.13 2.12
CA THR A 334 30.69 35.90 1.27
C THR A 334 30.89 35.46 -0.17
N THR A 335 29.82 35.05 -0.81
CA THR A 335 29.82 34.72 -2.24
C THR A 335 28.76 35.56 -2.95
N ASP A 336 29.12 36.11 -4.10
CA ASP A 336 28.17 36.79 -4.97
C ASP A 336 27.39 35.73 -5.75
N GLY A 337 26.07 35.79 -5.67
CA GLY A 337 25.18 34.96 -6.50
C GLY A 337 25.17 35.44 -7.95
N PRO A 338 24.62 34.65 -8.88
CA PRO A 338 24.40 35.11 -10.25
C PRO A 338 23.60 36.42 -10.23
N SER A 339 24.02 37.38 -11.04
CA SER A 339 23.31 38.67 -11.15
C SER A 339 21.88 38.45 -11.63
N CYS A 340 20.89 38.89 -10.86
CA CYS A 340 19.48 38.84 -11.25
C CYS A 340 19.15 39.81 -12.40
N CYS A 341 20.09 40.63 -12.81
CA CYS A 341 19.91 41.72 -13.77
C CYS A 341 20.81 41.59 -14.99
N GLU A 342 20.97 40.40 -15.57
CA GLU A 342 21.51 40.36 -16.95
C GLU A 342 20.41 40.80 -17.90
N PRO A 343 20.72 41.76 -18.83
CA PRO A 343 19.75 42.23 -19.82
C PRO A 343 19.33 41.05 -20.73
N GLY A 344 18.09 40.54 -20.55
CA GLY A 344 17.52 39.46 -21.35
C GLY A 344 17.00 38.24 -20.60
N SER A 345 17.13 38.18 -19.27
CA SER A 345 16.68 37.01 -18.45
C SER A 345 15.33 37.19 -17.75
N CYS A 346 14.63 38.30 -17.96
CA CYS A 346 13.25 38.51 -17.49
C CYS A 346 12.30 38.33 -18.69
N GLY A 347 11.81 37.10 -18.89
CA GLY A 347 10.75 36.73 -19.82
C GLY A 347 9.71 35.91 -19.09
#